data_1ec89c618c13b7679dc5d0d661fa1723
#
_entry.id   1ec89c618c13b7679dc5d0d661fa1723
#
_cell.length_a   1.000
_cell.length_b   1.000
_cell.length_c   1.000
_cell.angle_alpha   90.00
_cell.angle_beta   90.00
_cell.angle_gamma   90.00
#
_symmetry.space_group_name_H-M   'P 1'
#
loop_
_entity.id
_entity.type
_entity.pdbx_description
1 polymer ?
#
loop_
_entity_poly.entity_id
_entity_poly.type
_entity_poly.pdbx_seq_one_letter_code
_entity_poly.pdbx_strand_id
1 'polypeptide(L)'
;MKRGAVILLVVLGVGAAMGALSYCFFRDRVSPADWLRKEFSLNKEQSARIVALNAEYGPKCEQMCARITQTDSRLAGLIDSSRTVTEEIREALAESDRVRTDCRLKMLEHFYEVAAAMPEEERKKYLDMVLPVVLNPGEMDSSH
;
A
#
# COMPACT_ATOMS: atom_id res chain seq x y z
N MET A 1 -33.96 -17.98 36.13
CA MET A 1 -32.73 -18.55 35.52
C MET A 1 -32.87 -18.93 34.03
N LYS A 2 -34.05 -19.29 33.52
CA LYS A 2 -34.22 -19.68 32.09
C LYS A 2 -34.18 -18.54 31.07
N ARG A 3 -34.59 -17.29 31.45
CA ARG A 3 -34.62 -16.16 30.55
C ARG A 3 -33.24 -15.59 30.21
N GLY A 4 -32.26 -15.62 31.13
CA GLY A 4 -30.91 -15.18 30.89
C GLY A 4 -30.12 -16.08 29.93
N ALA A 5 -30.32 -17.40 30.03
CA ALA A 5 -29.69 -18.38 29.13
C ALA A 5 -30.20 -18.25 27.69
N VAL A 6 -31.47 -17.93 27.48
CA VAL A 6 -32.06 -17.71 26.14
C VAL A 6 -31.48 -16.43 25.51
N ILE A 7 -31.34 -15.34 26.26
CA ILE A 7 -30.75 -14.09 25.77
C ILE A 7 -29.29 -14.32 25.39
N LEU A 8 -28.53 -15.05 26.21
CA LEU A 8 -27.13 -15.37 25.92
C LEU A 8 -26.96 -16.19 24.62
N LEU A 9 -27.83 -17.18 24.41
CA LEU A 9 -27.81 -18.01 23.19
C LEU A 9 -28.21 -17.20 21.95
N VAL A 10 -29.14 -16.26 22.04
CA VAL A 10 -29.53 -15.38 20.93
C VAL A 10 -28.37 -14.43 20.57
N VAL A 11 -27.70 -13.83 21.56
CA VAL A 11 -26.56 -12.92 21.32
C VAL A 11 -25.38 -13.67 20.71
N LEU A 12 -25.08 -14.88 21.18
CA LEU A 12 -24.03 -15.73 20.59
C LEU A 12 -24.39 -16.19 19.17
N GLY A 13 -25.64 -16.52 18.90
CA GLY A 13 -26.13 -16.91 17.58
C GLY A 13 -26.04 -15.76 16.56
N VAL A 14 -26.45 -14.55 16.95
CA VAL A 14 -26.35 -13.34 16.10
C VAL A 14 -24.88 -12.97 15.85
N GLY A 15 -24.02 -13.05 16.87
CA GLY A 15 -22.58 -12.79 16.72
C GLY A 15 -21.91 -13.78 15.76
N ALA A 16 -22.23 -15.06 15.86
CA ALA A 16 -21.69 -16.10 14.95
C ALA A 16 -22.21 -15.92 13.51
N ALA A 17 -23.49 -15.55 13.32
CA ALA A 17 -24.05 -15.30 11.99
C ALA A 17 -23.45 -14.05 11.34
N MET A 18 -23.22 -12.97 12.10
CA MET A 18 -22.55 -11.77 11.59
C MET A 18 -21.07 -12.03 11.29
N GLY A 19 -20.38 -12.82 12.09
CA GLY A 19 -19.00 -13.24 11.83
C GLY A 19 -18.87 -14.09 10.56
N ALA A 20 -19.79 -15.04 10.34
CA ALA A 20 -19.83 -15.87 9.14
C ALA A 20 -20.17 -15.05 7.88
N LEU A 21 -21.10 -14.10 7.95
CA LEU A 21 -21.44 -13.19 6.86
C LEU A 21 -20.26 -12.28 6.52
N SER A 22 -19.58 -11.71 7.52
CA SER A 22 -18.37 -10.91 7.30
C SER A 22 -17.28 -11.75 6.65
N TYR A 23 -17.05 -12.98 7.10
CA TYR A 23 -16.05 -13.89 6.52
C TYR A 23 -16.37 -14.24 5.05
N CYS A 24 -17.64 -14.49 4.71
CA CYS A 24 -18.06 -14.71 3.32
C CYS A 24 -17.90 -13.45 2.46
N PHE A 25 -18.25 -12.27 2.99
CA PHE A 25 -18.09 -11.00 2.27
C PHE A 25 -16.63 -10.62 2.06
N PHE A 26 -15.70 -10.96 2.97
CA PHE A 26 -14.26 -10.75 2.81
C PHE A 26 -13.61 -11.78 1.88
N ARG A 27 -14.20 -12.97 1.72
CA ARG A 27 -13.68 -14.04 0.87
C ARG A 27 -13.91 -13.80 -0.62
N ASP A 28 -14.93 -13.03 -1.00
CA ASP A 28 -15.24 -12.70 -2.40
C ASP A 28 -14.52 -11.45 -2.94
N ARG A 29 -13.63 -10.85 -2.16
CA ARG A 29 -12.73 -9.83 -2.71
C ARG A 29 -11.75 -10.53 -3.64
N VAL A 30 -11.90 -10.31 -4.94
CA VAL A 30 -10.95 -10.72 -5.96
C VAL A 30 -9.55 -10.36 -5.45
N SER A 31 -8.71 -11.37 -5.26
CA SER A 31 -7.32 -11.13 -4.85
C SER A 31 -6.69 -10.13 -5.81
N PRO A 32 -5.90 -9.15 -5.34
CA PRO A 32 -5.16 -8.24 -6.21
C PRO A 32 -4.37 -8.99 -7.30
N ALA A 33 -3.86 -10.18 -6.99
CA ALA A 33 -3.17 -11.05 -7.92
C ALA A 33 -4.11 -11.64 -8.98
N ASP A 34 -5.34 -12.02 -8.63
CA ASP A 34 -6.33 -12.53 -9.57
C ASP A 34 -6.86 -11.43 -10.49
N TRP A 35 -7.01 -10.21 -9.95
CA TRP A 35 -7.35 -9.05 -10.77
C TRP A 35 -6.25 -8.76 -11.79
N LEU A 36 -5.00 -8.64 -11.38
CA LEU A 36 -3.85 -8.44 -12.27
C LEU A 36 -3.78 -9.54 -13.35
N ARG A 37 -3.98 -10.80 -12.95
CA ARG A 37 -3.96 -11.91 -13.89
C ARG A 37 -5.01 -11.79 -14.99
N LYS A 38 -6.22 -11.35 -14.65
CA LYS A 38 -7.32 -11.14 -15.61
C LYS A 38 -7.10 -9.92 -16.48
N GLU A 39 -6.72 -8.79 -15.84
CA GLU A 39 -6.56 -7.50 -16.52
C GLU A 39 -5.44 -7.51 -17.56
N PHE A 40 -4.34 -8.21 -17.28
CA PHE A 40 -3.15 -8.28 -18.14
C PHE A 40 -2.93 -9.65 -18.76
N SER A 41 -3.97 -10.48 -18.84
CA SER A 41 -3.94 -11.81 -19.51
C SER A 41 -2.74 -12.69 -19.12
N LEU A 42 -2.32 -12.63 -17.85
CA LEU A 42 -1.13 -13.29 -17.35
C LEU A 42 -1.32 -14.82 -17.28
N ASN A 43 -0.33 -15.57 -17.72
CA ASN A 43 -0.27 -17.00 -17.48
C ASN A 43 0.10 -17.29 -16.00
N LYS A 44 0.09 -18.58 -15.62
CA LYS A 44 0.36 -18.99 -14.22
C LYS A 44 1.78 -18.63 -13.75
N GLU A 45 2.76 -18.78 -14.63
CA GLU A 45 4.17 -18.50 -14.32
C GLU A 45 4.40 -17.02 -14.14
N GLN A 46 3.89 -16.17 -15.03
CA GLN A 46 3.96 -14.73 -14.95
C GLN A 46 3.26 -14.20 -13.67
N SER A 47 2.07 -14.73 -13.37
CA SER A 47 1.34 -14.37 -12.16
C SER A 47 2.12 -14.76 -10.90
N ALA A 48 2.68 -15.97 -10.84
CA ALA A 48 3.49 -16.41 -9.68
C ALA A 48 4.75 -15.54 -9.49
N ARG A 49 5.42 -15.16 -10.60
CA ARG A 49 6.57 -14.27 -10.54
C ARG A 49 6.21 -12.88 -10.02
N ILE A 50 5.10 -12.29 -10.47
CA ILE A 50 4.63 -10.98 -10.00
C ILE A 50 4.25 -11.04 -8.51
N VAL A 51 3.59 -12.11 -8.06
CA VAL A 51 3.30 -12.32 -6.64
C VAL A 51 4.58 -12.37 -5.82
N ALA A 52 5.63 -13.05 -6.29
CA ALA A 52 6.92 -13.11 -5.61
C ALA A 52 7.60 -11.74 -5.55
N LEU A 53 7.60 -10.97 -6.65
CA LEU A 53 8.14 -9.60 -6.69
C LEU A 53 7.41 -8.68 -5.70
N ASN A 54 6.09 -8.74 -5.64
CA ASN A 54 5.29 -7.96 -4.69
C ASN A 54 5.56 -8.36 -3.24
N ALA A 55 5.72 -9.65 -2.95
CA ALA A 55 6.05 -10.14 -1.61
C ALA A 55 7.45 -9.69 -1.15
N GLU A 56 8.41 -9.58 -2.06
CA GLU A 56 9.75 -9.07 -1.77
C GLU A 56 9.74 -7.55 -1.58
N TYR A 57 8.94 -6.83 -2.36
CA TYR A 57 8.87 -5.38 -2.30
C TYR A 57 8.10 -4.86 -1.07
N GLY A 58 7.07 -5.56 -0.61
CA GLY A 58 6.20 -5.13 0.49
C GLY A 58 6.96 -4.65 1.73
N PRO A 59 7.84 -5.48 2.34
CA PRO A 59 8.63 -5.06 3.51
C PRO A 59 9.56 -3.87 3.24
N LYS A 60 10.11 -3.75 2.03
CA LYS A 60 10.94 -2.61 1.62
C LYS A 60 10.12 -1.32 1.56
N CYS A 61 8.89 -1.41 1.02
CA CYS A 61 7.95 -0.30 0.97
C CYS A 61 7.55 0.17 2.38
N GLU A 62 7.20 -0.74 3.29
CA GLU A 62 6.88 -0.42 4.69
C GLU A 62 8.05 0.29 5.39
N GLN A 63 9.27 -0.19 5.21
CA GLN A 63 10.47 0.42 5.78
C GLN A 63 10.69 1.85 5.23
N MET A 64 10.47 2.06 3.93
CA MET A 64 10.59 3.39 3.33
C MET A 64 9.52 4.35 3.85
N CYS A 65 8.27 3.90 3.97
CA CYS A 65 7.17 4.68 4.56
C CYS A 65 7.48 5.09 6.00
N ALA A 66 8.02 4.18 6.82
CA ALA A 66 8.43 4.48 8.18
C ALA A 66 9.54 5.55 8.23
N ARG A 67 10.52 5.49 7.31
CA ARG A 67 11.58 6.51 7.21
C ARG A 67 11.03 7.87 6.79
N ILE A 68 10.10 7.94 5.84
CA ILE A 68 9.43 9.18 5.44
C ILE A 68 8.72 9.79 6.66
N THR A 69 7.90 9.01 7.37
CA THR A 69 7.21 9.47 8.58
C THR A 69 8.18 10.00 9.64
N GLN A 70 9.30 9.34 9.84
CA GLN A 70 10.32 9.76 10.80
C GLN A 70 10.98 11.09 10.41
N THR A 71 11.37 11.25 9.15
CA THR A 71 11.99 12.49 8.67
C THR A 71 11.01 13.66 8.69
N ASP A 72 9.75 13.44 8.31
CA ASP A 72 8.70 14.45 8.36
C ASP A 72 8.38 14.89 9.79
N SER A 73 8.31 13.94 10.73
CA SER A 73 8.08 14.25 12.15
C SER A 73 9.22 15.07 12.74
N ARG A 74 10.46 14.76 12.37
CA ARG A 74 11.65 15.54 12.78
C ARG A 74 11.57 16.97 12.22
N LEU A 75 11.29 17.11 10.93
CA LEU A 75 11.16 18.41 10.27
C LEU A 75 10.04 19.24 10.91
N ALA A 76 8.87 18.64 11.14
CA ALA A 76 7.74 19.30 11.79
C ALA A 76 8.12 19.82 13.21
N GLY A 77 8.79 19.00 14.02
CA GLY A 77 9.25 19.40 15.36
C GLY A 77 10.26 20.56 15.33
N LEU A 78 11.16 20.60 14.36
CA LEU A 78 12.11 21.71 14.19
C LEU A 78 11.39 23.01 13.76
N ILE A 79 10.42 22.92 12.87
CA ILE A 79 9.61 24.08 12.45
C ILE A 79 8.79 24.62 13.61
N ASP A 80 8.15 23.75 14.38
CA ASP A 80 7.29 24.15 15.52
C ASP A 80 8.10 24.85 16.64
N SER A 81 9.34 24.41 16.87
CA SER A 81 10.22 24.97 17.90
C SER A 81 10.98 26.22 17.47
N SER A 82 10.93 26.62 16.21
CA SER A 82 11.75 27.70 15.64
C SER A 82 10.91 28.90 15.22
N ARG A 83 11.48 30.11 15.33
CA ARG A 83 10.84 31.35 14.84
C ARG A 83 11.31 31.79 13.46
N THR A 84 12.36 31.17 12.96
CA THR A 84 12.98 31.49 11.67
C THR A 84 13.47 30.20 11.02
N VAL A 85 13.76 30.23 9.72
CA VAL A 85 14.37 29.09 9.02
C VAL A 85 15.83 28.97 9.43
N THR A 86 16.13 27.98 10.29
CA THR A 86 17.49 27.66 10.74
C THR A 86 18.21 26.72 9.78
N GLU A 87 19.51 26.51 10.00
CA GLU A 87 20.27 25.53 9.18
C GLU A 87 19.79 24.11 9.44
N GLU A 88 19.42 23.77 10.67
CA GLU A 88 18.87 22.47 11.01
C GLU A 88 17.54 22.17 10.28
N ILE A 89 16.70 23.21 10.06
CA ILE A 89 15.48 23.08 9.25
C ILE A 89 15.85 22.82 7.78
N ARG A 90 16.85 23.49 7.23
CA ARG A 90 17.31 23.28 5.84
C ARG A 90 17.82 21.85 5.65
N GLU A 91 18.65 21.36 6.58
CA GLU A 91 19.18 20.00 6.55
C GLU A 91 18.07 18.95 6.68
N ALA A 92 17.13 19.14 7.61
CA ALA A 92 16.00 18.23 7.82
C ALA A 92 15.07 18.18 6.58
N LEU A 93 14.84 19.31 5.92
CA LEU A 93 14.07 19.38 4.68
C LEU A 93 14.80 18.62 3.55
N ALA A 94 16.09 18.87 3.37
CA ALA A 94 16.89 18.17 2.36
C ALA A 94 16.93 16.64 2.61
N GLU A 95 16.96 16.20 3.87
CA GLU A 95 16.90 14.78 4.23
C GLU A 95 15.52 14.19 3.91
N SER A 96 14.41 14.88 4.25
CA SER A 96 13.04 14.44 3.91
C SER A 96 12.89 14.30 2.39
N ASP A 97 13.35 15.26 1.61
CA ASP A 97 13.28 15.21 0.14
C ASP A 97 14.10 14.06 -0.44
N ARG A 98 15.30 13.79 0.10
CA ARG A 98 16.12 12.66 -0.32
C ARG A 98 15.45 11.33 -0.06
N VAL A 99 14.88 11.13 1.14
CA VAL A 99 14.17 9.89 1.49
C VAL A 99 12.94 9.68 0.59
N ARG A 100 12.21 10.74 0.24
CA ARG A 100 11.08 10.67 -0.69
C ARG A 100 11.53 10.32 -2.12
N THR A 101 12.65 10.88 -2.55
CA THR A 101 13.24 10.59 -3.87
C THR A 101 13.68 9.13 -3.96
N ASP A 102 14.35 8.62 -2.92
CA ASP A 102 14.75 7.21 -2.83
C ASP A 102 13.54 6.26 -2.85
N CYS A 103 12.45 6.63 -2.15
CA CYS A 103 11.21 5.86 -2.18
C CYS A 103 10.61 5.80 -3.59
N ARG A 104 10.52 6.94 -4.28
CA ARG A 104 10.01 7.00 -5.65
C ARG A 104 10.84 6.18 -6.63
N LEU A 105 12.17 6.25 -6.50
CA LEU A 105 13.07 5.48 -7.34
C LEU A 105 12.86 3.97 -7.17
N LYS A 106 12.80 3.50 -5.91
CA LYS A 106 12.56 2.07 -5.62
C LYS A 106 11.18 1.60 -6.05
N MET A 107 10.17 2.45 -5.96
CA MET A 107 8.84 2.16 -6.48
C MET A 107 8.87 2.00 -8.01
N LEU A 108 9.58 2.89 -8.68
CA LEU A 108 9.76 2.84 -10.13
C LEU A 108 10.50 1.58 -10.57
N GLU A 109 11.61 1.24 -9.92
CA GLU A 109 12.37 0.02 -10.14
C GLU A 109 11.45 -1.22 -10.03
N HIS A 110 10.65 -1.29 -8.96
CA HIS A 110 9.68 -2.37 -8.77
C HIS A 110 8.64 -2.43 -9.89
N PHE A 111 8.09 -1.30 -10.34
CA PHE A 111 7.11 -1.28 -11.43
C PHE A 111 7.72 -1.78 -12.76
N TYR A 112 8.96 -1.43 -13.05
CA TYR A 112 9.66 -1.97 -14.22
C TYR A 112 9.96 -3.47 -14.11
N GLU A 113 10.30 -3.98 -12.93
CA GLU A 113 10.48 -5.41 -12.68
C GLU A 113 9.17 -6.19 -12.89
N VAL A 114 8.05 -5.67 -12.38
CA VAL A 114 6.72 -6.25 -12.59
C VAL A 114 6.33 -6.19 -14.07
N ALA A 115 6.53 -5.07 -14.74
CA ALA A 115 6.28 -4.94 -16.18
C ALA A 115 7.10 -5.95 -17.01
N ALA A 116 8.38 -6.16 -16.64
CA ALA A 116 9.23 -7.13 -17.33
C ALA A 116 8.76 -8.59 -17.20
N ALA A 117 7.98 -8.91 -16.17
CA ALA A 117 7.35 -10.21 -15.97
C ALA A 117 6.04 -10.39 -16.78
N MET A 118 5.52 -9.33 -17.40
CA MET A 118 4.29 -9.33 -18.20
C MET A 118 4.56 -9.62 -19.69
N PRO A 119 3.52 -10.01 -20.47
CA PRO A 119 3.59 -10.03 -21.92
C PRO A 119 3.98 -8.66 -22.49
N GLU A 120 4.73 -8.64 -23.61
CA GLU A 120 5.25 -7.40 -24.21
C GLU A 120 4.15 -6.37 -24.48
N GLU A 121 3.00 -6.82 -25.01
CA GLU A 121 1.84 -6.01 -25.34
C GLU A 121 1.17 -5.38 -24.13
N GLU A 122 1.29 -5.99 -22.95
CA GLU A 122 0.66 -5.53 -21.71
C GLU A 122 1.56 -4.60 -20.87
N ARG A 123 2.88 -4.60 -21.12
CA ARG A 123 3.86 -3.80 -20.36
C ARG A 123 3.54 -2.32 -20.37
N LYS A 124 3.26 -1.78 -21.57
CA LYS A 124 2.95 -0.35 -21.70
C LYS A 124 1.67 0.01 -20.94
N LYS A 125 0.62 -0.79 -21.09
CA LYS A 125 -0.66 -0.59 -20.39
C LYS A 125 -0.47 -0.58 -18.88
N TYR A 126 0.31 -1.51 -18.34
CA TYR A 126 0.63 -1.56 -16.91
C TYR A 126 1.39 -0.32 -16.46
N LEU A 127 2.46 0.07 -17.15
CA LEU A 127 3.25 1.25 -16.80
C LEU A 127 2.41 2.53 -16.88
N ASP A 128 1.60 2.71 -17.92
CA ASP A 128 0.70 3.86 -18.04
C ASP A 128 -0.29 3.95 -16.86
N MET A 129 -0.71 2.81 -16.29
CA MET A 129 -1.59 2.75 -15.13
C MET A 129 -0.88 3.12 -13.81
N VAL A 130 0.38 2.68 -13.62
CA VAL A 130 1.07 2.84 -12.32
C VAL A 130 1.95 4.09 -12.23
N LEU A 131 2.41 4.65 -13.36
CA LEU A 131 3.27 5.83 -13.38
C LEU A 131 2.66 7.07 -12.70
N PRO A 132 1.35 7.37 -12.80
CA PRO A 132 0.73 8.49 -12.08
C PRO A 132 0.97 8.43 -10.56
N VAL A 133 1.03 7.23 -9.97
CA VAL A 133 1.30 7.03 -8.53
C VAL A 133 2.68 7.57 -8.13
N VAL A 134 3.68 7.43 -9.01
CA VAL A 134 5.03 7.94 -8.78
C VAL A 134 5.12 9.45 -9.01
N LEU A 135 4.41 9.94 -10.04
CA LEU A 135 4.48 11.34 -10.45
C LEU A 135 3.68 12.26 -9.52
N ASN A 136 2.51 11.81 -9.04
CA ASN A 136 1.58 12.60 -8.23
C ASN A 136 1.20 11.88 -6.93
N PRO A 137 2.16 11.63 -6.01
CA PRO A 137 1.87 10.86 -4.79
C PRO A 137 0.86 11.54 -3.84
N GLY A 138 0.58 12.84 -4.01
CA GLY A 138 -0.37 13.60 -3.19
C GLY A 138 -1.84 13.48 -3.61
N GLU A 139 -2.14 13.00 -4.83
CA GLU A 139 -3.52 12.88 -5.30
C GLU A 139 -4.25 11.63 -4.75
N MET A 140 -3.52 10.66 -4.22
CA MET A 140 -4.12 9.43 -3.66
C MET A 140 -4.72 9.62 -2.26
N ASP A 141 -4.36 10.70 -1.55
CA ASP A 141 -4.83 10.99 -0.18
C ASP A 141 -6.17 11.77 -0.17
N SER A 142 -6.63 12.26 -1.32
CA SER A 142 -7.84 13.09 -1.44
C SER A 142 -9.12 12.30 -1.81
N SER A 143 -9.08 10.96 -1.83
CA SER A 143 -10.20 10.11 -2.26
C SER A 143 -10.91 9.36 -1.12
N HIS A 144 -10.75 9.82 0.15
CA HIS A 144 -11.47 9.26 1.30
C HIS A 144 -12.34 10.29 1.99
#